data_55fae3f5a4d263e78285c0bc44672e42
#
_entry.id   55fae3f5a4d263e78285c0bc44672e42
#
_cell.length_a   1.000
_cell.length_b   1.000
_cell.length_c   1.000
_cell.angle_alpha   90.00
_cell.angle_beta   90.00
_cell.angle_gamma   90.00
#
_symmetry.space_group_name_H-M   'P 1'
#
loop_
_entity.id
_entity.type
_entity.pdbx_description
1 polymer ?
#
loop_
_entity_poly.entity_id
_entity_poly.type
_entity_poly.pdbx_seq_one_letter_code
_entity_poly.pdbx_strand_id
1 'polypeptide(L)'
;MSFSTRKWDNFLYEELLIESRLKAAVKKFPEIDEYYIKQLSNMDPSGKNAYLMWMAQALKDAGAGIYTVPGLASEKVIEIVPLVNDFHKAKQRISQLNKQRKKDGKSLYPNDINQFGSLEDLEDFLDELGISGSEKKKREKEAALGGATILQDDDDFFVIRPNTKESSCFFGQDTKWCISQKGQNYYDTYTRQGKAFYFVLNKNLPENSMFKKIALV
;
A
#
# COMPACT_ATOMS: atom_id res chain seq x y z
N MET A 1 20.27 -0.35 45.04
CA MET A 1 19.64 -1.48 44.35
C MET A 1 18.20 -1.10 43.93
N SER A 2 18.01 -0.29 42.87
CA SER A 2 16.66 0.19 42.51
C SER A 2 16.38 0.20 41.00
N PHE A 3 17.30 -0.28 40.17
CA PHE A 3 17.17 -0.21 38.70
C PHE A 3 16.52 -1.45 38.05
N SER A 4 16.42 -2.58 38.74
CA SER A 4 15.93 -3.86 38.23
C SER A 4 14.41 -3.99 38.25
N THR A 5 13.75 -3.58 39.31
CA THR A 5 12.31 -3.75 39.52
C THR A 5 11.46 -2.95 38.52
N ARG A 6 11.78 -1.67 38.29
CA ARG A 6 11.01 -0.82 37.34
C ARG A 6 11.02 -1.31 35.90
N LYS A 7 12.09 -1.96 35.45
CA LYS A 7 12.12 -2.56 34.12
C LYS A 7 11.18 -3.76 34.00
N TRP A 8 11.13 -4.61 35.02
CA TRP A 8 10.23 -5.76 35.06
C TRP A 8 8.76 -5.34 35.16
N ASP A 9 8.45 -4.35 35.95
CA ASP A 9 7.08 -3.83 36.12
C ASP A 9 6.58 -3.23 34.79
N ASN A 10 7.41 -2.48 34.06
CA ASN A 10 7.07 -1.93 32.74
C ASN A 10 6.89 -3.03 31.70
N PHE A 11 7.73 -4.06 31.71
CA PHE A 11 7.63 -5.17 30.76
C PHE A 11 6.33 -5.96 30.99
N LEU A 12 6.03 -6.33 32.21
CA LEU A 12 4.78 -7.02 32.57
C LEU A 12 3.55 -6.17 32.22
N TYR A 13 3.60 -4.88 32.46
CA TYR A 13 2.51 -3.97 32.10
C TYR A 13 2.28 -3.91 30.58
N GLU A 14 3.36 -3.86 29.79
CA GLU A 14 3.26 -3.85 28.31
C GLU A 14 2.69 -5.18 27.78
N GLU A 15 3.11 -6.33 28.29
CA GLU A 15 2.55 -7.63 27.91
C GLU A 15 1.06 -7.74 28.23
N LEU A 16 0.65 -7.32 29.44
CA LEU A 16 -0.75 -7.30 29.85
C LEU A 16 -1.60 -6.37 28.95
N LEU A 17 -1.03 -5.25 28.54
CA LEU A 17 -1.69 -4.31 27.64
C LEU A 17 -1.89 -4.92 26.25
N ILE A 18 -0.88 -5.60 25.69
CA ILE A 18 -0.93 -6.28 24.40
C ILE A 18 -2.01 -7.37 24.44
N GLU A 19 -2.00 -8.20 25.47
CA GLU A 19 -2.98 -9.28 25.64
C GLU A 19 -4.40 -8.75 25.84
N SER A 20 -4.57 -7.68 26.61
CA SER A 20 -5.86 -7.02 26.84
C SER A 20 -6.45 -6.48 25.52
N ARG A 21 -5.61 -5.84 24.69
CA ARG A 21 -6.03 -5.31 23.38
C ARG A 21 -6.39 -6.43 22.40
N LEU A 22 -5.62 -7.52 22.40
CA LEU A 22 -5.93 -8.69 21.60
C LEU A 22 -7.29 -9.29 21.99
N LYS A 23 -7.52 -9.54 23.28
CA LYS A 23 -8.80 -10.05 23.78
C LYS A 23 -9.97 -9.11 23.45
N ALA A 24 -9.75 -7.81 23.53
CA ALA A 24 -10.76 -6.81 23.15
C ALA A 24 -11.09 -6.86 21.67
N ALA A 25 -10.09 -7.04 20.78
CA ALA A 25 -10.31 -7.17 19.35
C ALA A 25 -11.07 -8.46 19.00
N VAL A 26 -10.68 -9.61 19.55
CA VAL A 26 -11.38 -10.88 19.35
C VAL A 26 -12.84 -10.78 19.80
N LYS A 27 -13.09 -10.15 20.95
CA LYS A 27 -14.47 -9.96 21.45
C LYS A 27 -15.29 -9.01 20.58
N LYS A 28 -14.68 -7.96 20.02
CA LYS A 28 -15.38 -6.95 19.23
C LYS A 28 -15.69 -7.43 17.81
N PHE A 29 -14.87 -8.31 17.25
CA PHE A 29 -15.00 -8.82 15.89
C PHE A 29 -15.20 -10.34 15.86
N PRO A 30 -16.32 -10.87 16.43
CA PRO A 30 -16.59 -12.30 16.49
C PRO A 30 -16.79 -12.94 15.11
N GLU A 31 -17.06 -12.13 14.08
CA GLU A 31 -17.21 -12.54 12.70
C GLU A 31 -15.88 -12.80 11.98
N ILE A 32 -14.73 -12.38 12.57
CA ILE A 32 -13.39 -12.64 12.04
C ILE A 32 -12.80 -13.83 12.81
N ASP A 33 -12.22 -14.79 12.09
CA ASP A 33 -11.49 -15.88 12.73
C ASP A 33 -10.37 -15.34 13.62
N GLU A 34 -10.30 -15.80 14.86
CA GLU A 34 -9.30 -15.39 15.85
C GLU A 34 -7.86 -15.55 15.31
N TYR A 35 -7.63 -16.50 14.43
CA TYR A 35 -6.35 -16.70 13.77
C TYR A 35 -5.87 -15.44 13.03
N TYR A 36 -6.76 -14.79 12.28
CA TYR A 36 -6.41 -13.57 11.54
C TYR A 36 -6.20 -12.36 12.47
N ILE A 37 -6.98 -12.27 13.54
CA ILE A 37 -6.79 -11.21 14.54
C ILE A 37 -5.43 -11.39 15.24
N LYS A 38 -5.01 -12.62 15.53
CA LYS A 38 -3.67 -12.93 16.05
C LYS A 38 -2.57 -12.62 15.04
N GLN A 39 -2.78 -12.89 13.76
CA GLN A 39 -1.82 -12.51 12.72
C GLN A 39 -1.63 -10.99 12.68
N LEU A 40 -2.73 -10.21 12.66
CA LEU A 40 -2.68 -8.74 12.71
C LEU A 40 -1.96 -8.25 13.97
N SER A 41 -2.21 -8.86 15.13
CA SER A 41 -1.52 -8.55 16.39
C SER A 41 -0.01 -8.76 16.28
N ASN A 42 0.43 -9.86 15.71
CA ASN A 42 1.85 -10.17 15.50
C ASN A 42 2.53 -9.22 14.50
N MET A 43 1.75 -8.65 13.59
CA MET A 43 2.22 -7.76 12.52
C MET A 43 2.00 -6.27 12.84
N ASP A 44 1.45 -5.93 14.03
CA ASP A 44 1.23 -4.55 14.43
C ASP A 44 2.57 -3.84 14.64
N PRO A 45 2.91 -2.81 13.83
CA PRO A 45 4.22 -2.17 13.86
C PRO A 45 4.48 -1.37 15.14
N SER A 46 3.46 -1.12 15.96
CA SER A 46 3.63 -0.45 17.24
C SER A 46 4.28 -1.37 18.28
N GLY A 47 4.25 -2.68 18.08
CA GLY A 47 4.64 -3.70 19.05
C GLY A 47 3.77 -3.75 20.31
N LYS A 48 2.66 -2.98 20.34
CA LYS A 48 1.76 -2.82 21.51
C LYS A 48 0.28 -2.95 21.14
N ASN A 49 -0.03 -3.51 19.97
CA ASN A 49 -1.39 -3.61 19.44
C ASN A 49 -2.14 -2.26 19.37
N ALA A 50 -1.41 -1.15 19.13
CA ALA A 50 -2.03 0.17 19.06
C ALA A 50 -2.91 0.34 17.80
N TYR A 51 -2.63 -0.40 16.75
CA TYR A 51 -3.35 -0.35 15.48
C TYR A 51 -4.29 -1.54 15.27
N LEU A 52 -4.23 -2.55 16.14
CA LEU A 52 -4.95 -3.81 15.98
C LEU A 52 -6.46 -3.63 15.76
N MET A 53 -7.10 -2.74 16.54
CA MET A 53 -8.55 -2.50 16.43
C MET A 53 -8.93 -1.92 15.08
N TRP A 54 -8.12 -1.00 14.54
CA TRP A 54 -8.33 -0.41 13.23
C TRP A 54 -8.08 -1.44 12.12
N MET A 55 -7.00 -2.22 12.21
CA MET A 55 -6.69 -3.29 11.24
C MET A 55 -7.78 -4.35 11.20
N ALA A 56 -8.32 -4.75 12.36
CA ALA A 56 -9.42 -5.70 12.43
C ALA A 56 -10.72 -5.13 11.83
N GLN A 57 -11.00 -3.83 12.04
CA GLN A 57 -12.11 -3.16 11.39
C GLN A 57 -11.94 -3.12 9.87
N ALA A 58 -10.76 -2.73 9.37
CA ALA A 58 -10.46 -2.73 7.94
C ALA A 58 -10.60 -4.14 7.31
N LEU A 59 -10.17 -5.17 8.03
CA LEU A 59 -10.33 -6.56 7.59
C LEU A 59 -11.80 -6.97 7.50
N LYS A 60 -12.62 -6.57 8.47
CA LYS A 60 -14.08 -6.77 8.45
C LYS A 60 -14.72 -6.06 7.26
N ASP A 61 -14.41 -4.77 7.07
CA ASP A 61 -14.98 -3.93 6.02
C ASP A 61 -14.60 -4.44 4.62
N ALA A 62 -13.43 -5.08 4.50
CA ALA A 62 -13.03 -5.80 3.29
C ALA A 62 -13.77 -7.14 3.06
N GLY A 63 -14.76 -7.48 3.92
CA GLY A 63 -15.58 -8.68 3.77
C GLY A 63 -14.93 -9.98 4.24
N ALA A 64 -13.82 -9.91 4.98
CA ALA A 64 -13.14 -11.09 5.51
C ALA A 64 -13.80 -11.59 6.80
N GLY A 65 -14.90 -12.33 6.67
CA GLY A 65 -15.61 -13.00 7.78
C GLY A 65 -15.36 -14.50 7.81
N ILE A 66 -15.84 -15.18 8.86
CA ILE A 66 -15.72 -16.65 9.06
C ILE A 66 -16.31 -17.44 7.88
N TYR A 67 -17.27 -16.87 7.18
CA TYR A 67 -17.99 -17.52 6.06
C TYR A 67 -17.47 -17.12 4.68
N THR A 68 -16.33 -16.42 4.60
CA THR A 68 -15.76 -15.97 3.32
C THR A 68 -14.92 -17.04 2.65
N VAL A 69 -14.67 -16.84 1.36
CA VAL A 69 -13.82 -17.73 0.55
C VAL A 69 -12.48 -17.93 1.22
N PRO A 70 -12.02 -19.19 1.39
CA PRO A 70 -10.67 -19.45 1.90
C PRO A 70 -9.61 -18.67 1.12
N GLY A 71 -8.76 -17.93 1.84
CA GLY A 71 -7.70 -17.11 1.24
C GLY A 71 -7.99 -15.61 1.20
N LEU A 72 -9.25 -15.17 1.13
CA LEU A 72 -9.58 -13.73 1.06
C LEU A 72 -9.06 -12.96 2.28
N ALA A 73 -9.22 -13.50 3.48
CA ALA A 73 -8.73 -12.85 4.70
C ALA A 73 -7.20 -12.74 4.71
N SER A 74 -6.48 -13.75 4.21
CA SER A 74 -5.02 -13.71 4.08
C SER A 74 -4.57 -12.64 3.08
N GLU A 75 -5.25 -12.53 1.93
CA GLU A 75 -4.97 -11.48 0.93
C GLU A 75 -5.18 -10.09 1.53
N LYS A 76 -6.27 -9.89 2.28
CA LYS A 76 -6.56 -8.60 2.91
C LYS A 76 -5.58 -8.26 4.03
N VAL A 77 -5.10 -9.21 4.81
CA VAL A 77 -4.01 -8.98 5.78
C VAL A 77 -2.75 -8.48 5.06
N ILE A 78 -2.41 -9.06 3.90
CA ILE A 78 -1.26 -8.64 3.08
C ILE A 78 -1.45 -7.21 2.52
N GLU A 79 -2.66 -6.75 2.29
CA GLU A 79 -2.96 -5.37 1.87
C GLU A 79 -2.90 -4.37 3.03
N ILE A 80 -3.51 -4.72 4.17
CA ILE A 80 -3.67 -3.83 5.33
C ILE A 80 -2.34 -3.55 6.03
N VAL A 81 -1.55 -4.59 6.32
CA VAL A 81 -0.35 -4.48 7.15
C VAL A 81 0.70 -3.52 6.59
N PRO A 82 1.04 -3.54 5.29
CA PRO A 82 2.00 -2.58 4.73
C PRO A 82 1.57 -1.12 4.86
N LEU A 83 0.28 -0.80 4.65
CA LEU A 83 -0.22 0.57 4.79
C LEU A 83 -0.11 1.06 6.25
N VAL A 84 -0.44 0.21 7.21
CA VAL A 84 -0.27 0.53 8.64
C VAL A 84 1.20 0.70 9.01
N ASN A 85 2.10 -0.10 8.44
CA ASN A 85 3.54 0.06 8.59
C ASN A 85 4.04 1.40 8.05
N ASP A 86 3.57 1.78 6.86
CA ASP A 86 3.94 3.04 6.24
C ASP A 86 3.42 4.24 7.04
N PHE A 87 2.19 4.16 7.54
CA PHE A 87 1.66 5.16 8.46
C PHE A 87 2.49 5.26 9.76
N HIS A 88 2.84 4.11 10.35
CA HIS A 88 3.66 4.09 11.57
C HIS A 88 5.02 4.77 11.36
N LYS A 89 5.71 4.45 10.25
CA LYS A 89 6.98 5.10 9.88
C LYS A 89 6.80 6.60 9.62
N ALA A 90 5.65 6.99 9.04
CA ALA A 90 5.35 8.37 8.70
C ALA A 90 5.04 9.27 9.90
N LYS A 91 4.70 8.74 11.07
CA LYS A 91 4.24 9.53 12.23
C LYS A 91 5.18 10.67 12.62
N GLN A 92 6.47 10.45 12.58
CA GLN A 92 7.45 11.51 12.89
C GLN A 92 7.39 12.63 11.87
N ARG A 93 7.33 12.28 10.58
CA ARG A 93 7.22 13.26 9.47
C ARG A 93 5.89 14.02 9.55
N ILE A 94 4.78 13.32 9.79
CA ILE A 94 3.46 13.94 10.00
C ILE A 94 3.50 14.95 11.16
N SER A 95 4.13 14.57 12.28
CA SER A 95 4.28 15.47 13.44
C SER A 95 5.10 16.72 13.11
N GLN A 96 6.15 16.59 12.30
CA GLN A 96 6.96 17.75 11.85
C GLN A 96 6.17 18.66 10.90
N LEU A 97 5.48 18.08 9.93
CA LEU A 97 4.60 18.82 9.02
C LEU A 97 3.49 19.56 9.77
N ASN A 98 2.89 18.92 10.76
CA ASN A 98 1.85 19.53 11.59
C ASN A 98 2.36 20.72 12.42
N LYS A 99 3.62 20.68 12.90
CA LYS A 99 4.24 21.84 13.55
C LYS A 99 4.35 23.04 12.60
N GLN A 100 4.71 22.79 11.34
CA GLN A 100 4.79 23.83 10.32
C GLN A 100 3.39 24.34 9.94
N ARG A 101 2.45 23.44 9.63
CA ARG A 101 1.06 23.79 9.28
C ARG A 101 0.38 24.62 10.36
N LYS A 102 0.64 24.30 11.64
CA LYS A 102 0.13 25.08 12.78
C LYS A 102 0.65 26.54 12.77
N LYS A 103 1.93 26.74 12.40
CA LYS A 103 2.49 28.10 12.26
C LYS A 103 1.86 28.85 11.10
N ASP A 104 1.55 28.13 10.02
CA ASP A 104 0.96 28.68 8.80
C ASP A 104 -0.58 28.84 8.89
N GLY A 105 -1.21 28.51 10.03
CA GLY A 105 -2.67 28.58 10.22
C GLY A 105 -3.46 27.57 9.38
N LYS A 106 -2.82 26.48 8.91
CA LYS A 106 -3.44 25.45 8.07
C LYS A 106 -4.00 24.31 8.91
N SER A 107 -5.00 23.60 8.36
CA SER A 107 -5.52 22.36 8.96
C SER A 107 -4.41 21.33 9.18
N LEU A 108 -4.45 20.61 10.29
CA LEU A 108 -3.47 19.60 10.61
C LEU A 108 -3.75 18.29 9.84
N TYR A 109 -2.70 17.58 9.48
CA TYR A 109 -2.81 16.22 8.97
C TYR A 109 -3.22 15.24 10.07
N PRO A 110 -4.01 14.21 9.75
CA PRO A 110 -4.30 13.11 10.67
C PRO A 110 -3.00 12.46 11.20
N ASN A 111 -2.91 12.27 12.52
CA ASN A 111 -1.77 11.62 13.16
C ASN A 111 -2.15 10.39 14.00
N ASP A 112 -3.43 10.08 14.04
CA ASP A 112 -4.00 8.87 14.63
C ASP A 112 -4.71 8.08 13.53
N ILE A 113 -4.41 6.78 13.44
CA ILE A 113 -4.98 5.90 12.44
C ILE A 113 -6.51 5.82 12.54
N ASN A 114 -7.06 5.99 13.72
CA ASN A 114 -8.51 5.99 13.95
C ASN A 114 -9.25 7.18 13.32
N GLN A 115 -8.51 8.15 12.75
CA GLN A 115 -9.10 9.26 11.99
C GLN A 115 -9.43 8.87 10.55
N PHE A 116 -8.99 7.70 10.08
CA PHE A 116 -9.30 7.16 8.77
C PHE A 116 -10.48 6.19 8.86
N GLY A 117 -11.51 6.44 8.05
CA GLY A 117 -12.73 5.63 8.01
C GLY A 117 -12.58 4.34 7.23
N SER A 118 -11.62 4.27 6.32
CA SER A 118 -11.40 3.13 5.44
C SER A 118 -9.91 2.92 5.13
N LEU A 119 -9.60 1.77 4.53
CA LEU A 119 -8.28 1.47 4.01
C LEU A 119 -7.90 2.42 2.87
N GLU A 120 -8.86 2.77 2.03
CA GLU A 120 -8.69 3.71 0.90
C GLU A 120 -8.35 5.12 1.40
N ASP A 121 -9.05 5.63 2.43
CA ASP A 121 -8.73 6.94 3.04
C ASP A 121 -7.29 6.99 3.56
N LEU A 122 -6.82 5.90 4.17
CA LEU A 122 -5.43 5.82 4.65
C LEU A 122 -4.44 5.77 3.48
N GLU A 123 -4.73 5.01 2.43
CA GLU A 123 -3.90 4.89 1.24
C GLU A 123 -3.77 6.24 0.53
N ASP A 124 -4.90 6.92 0.28
CA ASP A 124 -4.94 8.24 -0.37
C ASP A 124 -4.15 9.28 0.43
N PHE A 125 -4.29 9.27 1.74
CA PHE A 125 -3.53 10.16 2.62
C PHE A 125 -2.01 9.90 2.55
N LEU A 126 -1.60 8.65 2.57
CA LEU A 126 -0.19 8.28 2.47
C LEU A 126 0.37 8.63 1.08
N ASP A 127 -0.42 8.49 0.03
CA ASP A 127 -0.08 8.89 -1.34
C ASP A 127 0.06 10.43 -1.45
N GLU A 128 -0.84 11.21 -0.85
CA GLU A 128 -0.72 12.68 -0.77
C GLU A 128 0.60 13.11 -0.12
N LEU A 129 1.02 12.40 0.91
CA LEU A 129 2.30 12.65 1.58
C LEU A 129 3.53 12.10 0.81
N GLY A 130 3.32 11.36 -0.29
CA GLY A 130 4.38 10.68 -1.03
C GLY A 130 5.08 9.59 -0.20
N ILE A 131 4.35 8.92 0.70
CA ILE A 131 4.87 7.92 1.63
C ILE A 131 4.42 6.52 1.24
N SER A 132 3.13 6.36 0.89
CA SER A 132 2.65 5.12 0.31
C SER A 132 2.91 5.13 -1.19
N GLY A 133 3.01 4.04 -1.78
CA GLY A 133 3.25 3.96 -3.22
C GLY A 133 4.58 3.31 -3.57
N SER A 134 5.54 3.21 -2.66
CA SER A 134 6.74 2.43 -2.95
C SER A 134 6.44 0.93 -3.00
N GLU A 135 5.70 0.38 -2.06
CA GLU A 135 5.35 -1.05 -2.02
C GLU A 135 4.25 -1.42 -3.03
N LYS A 136 3.18 -0.60 -3.13
CA LYS A 136 2.13 -0.79 -4.14
C LYS A 136 2.67 -0.60 -5.55
N LYS A 137 3.38 0.49 -5.81
CA LYS A 137 4.04 0.72 -7.10
C LYS A 137 5.07 -0.36 -7.41
N LYS A 138 5.78 -0.87 -6.39
CA LYS A 138 6.72 -1.97 -6.57
C LYS A 138 6.00 -3.26 -6.95
N ARG A 139 4.90 -3.62 -6.28
CA ARG A 139 4.08 -4.80 -6.62
C ARG A 139 3.41 -4.65 -7.98
N GLU A 140 2.84 -3.48 -8.29
CA GLU A 140 2.26 -3.19 -9.60
C GLU A 140 3.34 -3.26 -10.69
N LYS A 141 4.55 -2.76 -10.40
CA LYS A 141 5.69 -2.88 -11.30
C LYS A 141 6.13 -4.32 -11.49
N GLU A 142 6.22 -5.10 -10.42
CA GLU A 142 6.57 -6.53 -10.49
C GLU A 142 5.51 -7.33 -11.26
N ALA A 143 4.22 -7.09 -11.00
CA ALA A 143 3.13 -7.70 -11.75
C ALA A 143 3.13 -7.27 -13.22
N ALA A 144 3.37 -6.00 -13.49
CA ALA A 144 3.46 -5.48 -14.85
C ALA A 144 4.69 -6.02 -15.60
N LEU A 145 5.82 -6.19 -14.91
CA LEU A 145 7.02 -6.83 -15.47
C LEU A 145 6.77 -8.32 -15.78
N GLY A 146 6.04 -9.03 -14.92
CA GLY A 146 5.59 -10.41 -15.19
C GLY A 146 4.71 -10.50 -16.45
N GLY A 147 3.97 -9.43 -16.77
CA GLY A 147 3.15 -9.28 -17.97
C GLY A 147 3.87 -8.61 -19.15
N ALA A 148 5.19 -8.48 -19.15
CA ALA A 148 5.97 -7.83 -20.18
C ALA A 148 7.23 -8.62 -20.55
N THR A 149 7.73 -8.42 -21.77
CA THR A 149 9.06 -8.88 -22.19
C THR A 149 10.01 -7.69 -22.17
N ILE A 150 11.06 -7.76 -21.37
CA ILE A 150 12.13 -6.75 -21.34
C ILE A 150 13.04 -7.01 -22.54
N LEU A 151 13.20 -6.01 -23.40
CA LEU A 151 14.05 -6.07 -24.59
C LEU A 151 15.40 -5.38 -24.37
N GLN A 152 15.40 -4.32 -23.55
CA GLN A 152 16.60 -3.56 -23.20
C GLN A 152 16.40 -2.91 -21.84
N ASP A 153 17.43 -2.94 -20.99
CA ASP A 153 17.48 -2.27 -19.71
C ASP A 153 18.93 -1.86 -19.41
N ASP A 154 19.32 -0.68 -19.90
CA ASP A 154 20.64 -0.10 -19.69
C ASP A 154 20.52 1.26 -18.95
N ASP A 155 21.61 2.02 -18.86
CA ASP A 155 21.64 3.30 -18.15
C ASP A 155 20.77 4.37 -18.82
N ASP A 156 20.60 4.29 -20.13
CA ASP A 156 19.90 5.30 -20.93
C ASP A 156 18.43 4.96 -21.19
N PHE A 157 18.14 3.69 -21.48
CA PHE A 157 16.83 3.27 -21.94
C PHE A 157 16.31 2.04 -21.21
N PHE A 158 14.99 2.00 -21.05
CA PHE A 158 14.24 0.81 -20.70
C PHE A 158 13.23 0.52 -21.83
N VAL A 159 13.40 -0.61 -22.51
CA VAL A 159 12.56 -1.00 -23.64
C VAL A 159 11.82 -2.27 -23.28
N ILE A 160 10.50 -2.24 -23.36
CA ILE A 160 9.63 -3.36 -23.07
C ILE A 160 8.60 -3.59 -24.16
N ARG A 161 8.19 -4.83 -24.27
CA ARG A 161 6.99 -5.27 -25.00
C ARG A 161 5.95 -5.70 -23.96
N PRO A 162 4.85 -4.95 -23.74
CA PRO A 162 3.75 -5.42 -22.89
C PRO A 162 3.04 -6.59 -23.58
N ASN A 163 2.85 -7.67 -22.84
CA ASN A 163 2.15 -8.87 -23.30
C ASN A 163 0.72 -8.95 -22.73
N THR A 164 0.39 -8.08 -21.78
CA THR A 164 -0.94 -7.97 -21.15
C THR A 164 -1.43 -6.53 -21.15
N LYS A 165 -2.73 -6.36 -21.05
CA LYS A 165 -3.38 -5.05 -20.91
C LYS A 165 -2.92 -4.33 -19.63
N GLU A 166 -2.79 -5.05 -18.54
CA GLU A 166 -2.34 -4.53 -17.24
C GLU A 166 -0.91 -3.96 -17.34
N SER A 167 -0.02 -4.70 -17.98
CA SER A 167 1.35 -4.26 -18.27
C SER A 167 1.35 -3.01 -19.16
N SER A 168 0.51 -2.99 -20.22
CA SER A 168 0.36 -1.82 -21.08
C SER A 168 -0.16 -0.59 -20.33
N CYS A 169 -1.14 -0.75 -19.44
CA CYS A 169 -1.65 0.31 -18.61
C CYS A 169 -0.59 0.84 -17.65
N PHE A 170 0.16 -0.05 -16.98
CA PHE A 170 1.17 0.34 -16.01
C PHE A 170 2.31 1.15 -16.63
N PHE A 171 2.96 0.61 -17.68
CA PHE A 171 4.10 1.29 -18.30
C PHE A 171 3.71 2.49 -19.14
N GLY A 172 2.47 2.55 -19.63
CA GLY A 172 1.91 3.70 -20.32
C GLY A 172 1.22 4.72 -19.42
N GLN A 173 1.34 4.62 -18.10
CA GLN A 173 0.80 5.61 -17.17
C GLN A 173 1.27 7.03 -17.51
N ASP A 174 0.42 8.01 -17.28
CA ASP A 174 0.63 9.43 -17.57
C ASP A 174 0.76 9.77 -19.06
N THR A 175 0.47 8.80 -19.95
CA THR A 175 0.35 9.03 -21.39
C THR A 175 -1.13 9.07 -21.82
N LYS A 176 -1.38 9.62 -23.00
CA LYS A 176 -2.71 9.62 -23.61
C LYS A 176 -2.89 8.48 -24.63
N TRP A 177 -2.05 7.45 -24.55
CA TRP A 177 -2.13 6.32 -25.48
C TRP A 177 -3.40 5.51 -25.26
N CYS A 178 -4.12 5.23 -26.34
CA CYS A 178 -5.38 4.49 -26.28
C CYS A 178 -5.21 3.05 -25.74
N ILE A 179 -4.00 2.49 -25.79
CA ILE A 179 -3.67 1.16 -25.25
C ILE A 179 -3.29 1.17 -23.78
N SER A 180 -3.20 2.35 -23.13
CA SER A 180 -2.79 2.52 -21.73
C SER A 180 -3.88 3.14 -20.86
N GLN A 181 -5.06 3.39 -21.38
CA GLN A 181 -6.17 3.99 -20.65
C GLN A 181 -6.85 2.96 -19.74
N LYS A 182 -7.11 3.30 -18.48
CA LYS A 182 -7.81 2.41 -17.52
C LYS A 182 -9.28 2.15 -17.93
N GLY A 183 -9.93 3.11 -18.59
CA GLY A 183 -11.32 3.01 -19.05
C GLY A 183 -11.42 2.33 -20.43
N GLN A 184 -11.64 3.10 -21.47
CA GLN A 184 -11.67 2.60 -22.83
C GLN A 184 -10.25 2.30 -23.31
N ASN A 185 -9.91 1.02 -23.43
CA ASN A 185 -8.57 0.54 -23.77
C ASN A 185 -8.64 -0.35 -25.02
N TYR A 186 -7.82 -0.02 -25.99
CA TYR A 186 -7.78 -0.71 -27.30
C TYR A 186 -6.68 -1.77 -27.41
N TYR A 187 -5.97 -2.09 -26.33
CA TYR A 187 -4.89 -3.08 -26.35
C TYR A 187 -5.32 -4.41 -26.97
N ASP A 188 -6.42 -5.00 -26.46
CA ASP A 188 -6.93 -6.28 -26.95
C ASP A 188 -7.42 -6.21 -28.40
N THR A 189 -7.92 -5.04 -28.82
CA THR A 189 -8.38 -4.85 -30.21
C THR A 189 -7.21 -4.90 -31.17
N TYR A 190 -6.13 -4.21 -30.86
CA TYR A 190 -4.96 -4.16 -31.73
C TYR A 190 -4.15 -5.46 -31.70
N THR A 191 -4.02 -6.11 -30.54
CA THR A 191 -3.32 -7.39 -30.45
C THR A 191 -4.02 -8.50 -31.21
N ARG A 192 -5.38 -8.53 -31.23
CA ARG A 192 -6.15 -9.43 -32.11
C ARG A 192 -5.93 -9.16 -33.60
N GLN A 193 -5.56 -7.94 -33.96
CA GLN A 193 -5.18 -7.58 -35.36
C GLN A 193 -3.71 -7.89 -35.66
N GLY A 194 -3.00 -8.57 -34.76
CA GLY A 194 -1.59 -8.93 -34.94
C GLY A 194 -0.60 -7.80 -34.66
N LYS A 195 -1.03 -6.69 -34.05
CA LYS A 195 -0.14 -5.59 -33.70
C LYS A 195 0.64 -5.92 -32.42
N ALA A 196 1.92 -5.58 -32.40
CA ALA A 196 2.78 -5.61 -31.25
C ALA A 196 3.15 -4.17 -30.84
N PHE A 197 3.22 -3.92 -29.53
CA PHE A 197 3.59 -2.61 -28.98
C PHE A 197 4.93 -2.70 -28.30
N TYR A 198 5.72 -1.64 -28.43
CA TYR A 198 7.00 -1.49 -27.76
C TYR A 198 7.00 -0.15 -27.05
N PHE A 199 7.33 -0.15 -25.76
CA PHE A 199 7.46 1.07 -24.98
C PHE A 199 8.93 1.33 -24.73
N VAL A 200 9.36 2.53 -25.05
CA VAL A 200 10.71 3.03 -24.82
C VAL A 200 10.65 4.12 -23.77
N LEU A 201 11.27 3.89 -22.65
CA LEU A 201 11.40 4.86 -21.57
C LEU A 201 12.85 5.37 -21.55
N ASN A 202 13.01 6.67 -21.78
CA ASN A 202 14.32 7.33 -21.69
C ASN A 202 14.60 7.71 -20.21
N LYS A 203 15.59 7.07 -19.60
CA LYS A 203 15.91 7.26 -18.18
C LYS A 203 16.51 8.62 -17.87
N ASN A 204 17.16 9.25 -18.86
CA ASN A 204 17.85 10.53 -18.71
C ASN A 204 16.96 11.75 -18.81
N LEU A 205 15.71 11.59 -19.25
CA LEU A 205 14.76 12.70 -19.34
C LEU A 205 13.94 12.84 -18.04
N PRO A 206 13.58 14.08 -17.64
CA PRO A 206 12.72 14.30 -16.49
C PRO A 206 11.32 13.73 -16.71
N GLU A 207 10.62 13.37 -15.62
CA GLU A 207 9.30 12.70 -15.67
C GLU A 207 8.23 13.50 -16.44
N ASN A 208 8.29 14.83 -16.44
CA ASN A 208 7.37 15.70 -17.17
C ASN A 208 7.72 15.91 -18.65
N SER A 209 8.78 15.29 -19.16
CA SER A 209 9.15 15.39 -20.57
C SER A 209 8.19 14.56 -21.43
N MET A 210 7.65 15.16 -22.48
CA MET A 210 6.79 14.47 -23.45
C MET A 210 7.50 13.34 -24.22
N PHE A 211 8.83 13.34 -24.21
CA PHE A 211 9.67 12.31 -24.84
C PHE A 211 10.21 11.28 -23.84
N LYS A 212 9.81 11.39 -22.56
CA LYS A 212 10.20 10.41 -21.52
C LYS A 212 9.72 9.01 -21.86
N LYS A 213 8.53 8.91 -22.44
CA LYS A 213 7.91 7.65 -22.85
C LYS A 213 7.48 7.73 -24.31
N ILE A 214 7.84 6.74 -25.10
CA ILE A 214 7.47 6.60 -26.52
C ILE A 214 6.87 5.21 -26.74
N ALA A 215 5.75 5.14 -27.47
CA ALA A 215 5.18 3.88 -27.92
C ALA A 215 5.44 3.70 -29.43
N LEU A 216 5.89 2.50 -29.80
CA LEU A 216 6.04 2.04 -31.16
C LEU A 216 5.02 0.91 -31.45
N VAL A 217 4.48 0.83 -32.66
CA VAL A 217 3.47 -0.14 -33.08
C VAL A 217 3.94 -0.84 -34.35
#